data_55447310953e18d11732dadf6529664f
#
_entry.id   55447310953e18d11732dadf6529664f
#
_cell.length_a   1.000
_cell.length_b   1.000
_cell.length_c   1.000
_cell.angle_alpha   90.00
_cell.angle_beta   90.00
_cell.angle_gamma   90.00
#
_symmetry.space_group_name_H-M   'P 1'
#
loop_
_entity.id
_entity.type
_entity.pdbx_description
1 polymer ?
#
loop_
_entity_poly.entity_id
_entity_poly.type
_entity_poly.pdbx_seq_one_letter_code
_entity_poly.pdbx_strand_id
1 'polypeptide(L)' 'SSRQREVLQLVAEGKSTKEIASILTVTVKTVEFHKTRIMRELRLRSAAELTKYAISEGLTTIH' A
#
# COMPACT_ATOMS: atom_id res chain seq x y z
N SER A 1 6.19 9.63 2.05
CA SER A 1 6.63 9.49 3.44
C SER A 1 6.99 8.05 3.74
N SER A 2 7.71 7.83 4.80
CA SER A 2 8.12 6.47 5.12
C SER A 2 6.93 5.58 5.49
N ARG A 3 5.89 6.15 6.10
CA ARG A 3 4.69 5.37 6.40
C ARG A 3 3.96 4.95 5.11
N GLN A 4 3.89 5.85 4.14
CA GLN A 4 3.29 5.50 2.85
C GLN A 4 4.09 4.40 2.16
N ARG A 5 5.41 4.47 2.26
CA ARG A 5 6.26 3.43 1.68
C ARG A 5 6.00 2.07 2.35
N GLU A 6 5.82 2.07 3.67
CA GLU A 6 5.51 0.84 4.39
C GLU A 6 4.18 0.24 3.91
N VAL A 7 3.16 1.10 3.77
CA VAL A 7 1.86 0.66 3.29
C VAL A 7 2.01 0.07 1.89
N LEU A 8 2.73 0.77 1.03
CA LEU A 8 2.89 0.33 -0.35
C LEU A 8 3.61 -1.00 -0.44
N GLN A 9 4.62 -1.19 0.38
CA GLN A 9 5.34 -2.46 0.40
C GLN A 9 4.42 -3.62 0.81
N LEU A 10 3.58 -3.39 1.82
CA LEU A 10 2.68 -4.45 2.27
C LEU A 10 1.60 -4.74 1.24
N VAL A 11 1.16 -3.71 0.49
CA VAL A 11 0.26 -3.92 -0.64
C VAL A 11 0.94 -4.81 -1.68
N ALA A 12 2.20 -4.55 -1.97
CA ALA A 12 2.94 -5.35 -2.95
C ALA A 12 3.08 -6.80 -2.51
N GLU A 13 3.13 -7.03 -1.22
CA GLU A 13 3.24 -8.38 -0.66
C GLU A 13 1.90 -9.11 -0.62
N GLY A 14 0.83 -8.45 -1.04
CA GLY A 14 -0.49 -9.07 -1.08
C GLY A 14 -1.29 -8.96 0.20
N LYS A 15 -0.85 -8.13 1.14
CA LYS A 15 -1.59 -7.98 2.39
C LYS A 15 -2.88 -7.20 2.18
N SER A 16 -3.93 -7.63 2.86
CA SER A 16 -5.19 -6.90 2.83
C SER A 16 -5.09 -5.63 3.66
N THR A 17 -6.05 -4.73 3.49
CA THR A 17 -6.10 -3.51 4.29
C THR A 17 -6.14 -3.83 5.79
N LYS A 18 -6.92 -4.83 6.18
CA LYS A 18 -6.99 -5.24 7.58
C LYS A 18 -5.66 -5.78 8.09
N GLU A 19 -4.98 -6.57 7.27
CA GLU A 19 -3.68 -7.10 7.64
C GLU A 19 -2.65 -5.99 7.80
N ILE A 20 -2.66 -5.03 6.89
CA ILE A 20 -1.75 -3.90 6.97
C ILE A 20 -2.00 -3.11 8.25
N ALA A 21 -3.26 -2.85 8.56
CA ALA A 21 -3.62 -2.12 9.76
C ALA A 21 -3.09 -2.83 11.00
N SER A 22 -3.24 -4.14 11.04
CA SER A 22 -2.75 -4.93 12.16
C SER A 22 -1.23 -4.89 12.27
N ILE A 23 -0.56 -5.06 11.15
CA ILE A 23 0.91 -5.06 11.13
C ILE A 23 1.47 -3.73 11.58
N LEU A 24 0.88 -2.63 11.13
CA LEU A 24 1.37 -1.29 11.44
C LEU A 24 0.79 -0.72 12.72
N THR A 25 -0.12 -1.45 13.36
CA THR A 25 -0.78 -1.03 14.60
C THR A 25 -1.52 0.29 14.42
N VAL A 26 -2.28 0.38 13.34
CA VAL A 26 -3.13 1.54 13.05
C VAL A 26 -4.51 1.03 12.66
N THR A 27 -5.45 1.96 12.47
CA THR A 27 -6.80 1.56 12.08
C THR A 27 -6.87 1.29 10.58
N VAL A 28 -7.89 0.52 10.19
CA VAL A 28 -8.17 0.29 8.77
C VAL A 28 -8.37 1.62 8.06
N LYS A 29 -9.06 2.54 8.72
CA LYS A 29 -9.32 3.86 8.13
C LYS A 29 -8.02 4.59 7.82
N THR A 30 -7.04 4.50 8.70
CA THR A 30 -5.75 5.12 8.48
C THR A 30 -5.04 4.50 7.28
N VAL A 31 -5.10 3.17 7.16
CA VAL A 31 -4.50 2.51 6.00
C VAL A 31 -5.18 2.96 4.71
N GLU A 32 -6.51 3.04 4.73
CA GLU A 32 -7.25 3.49 3.55
C GLU A 32 -6.90 4.92 3.19
N PHE A 33 -6.69 5.76 4.19
CA PHE A 33 -6.26 7.13 3.96
C PHE A 33 -4.92 7.15 3.20
N HIS A 34 -3.96 6.36 3.65
CA HIS A 34 -2.67 6.29 2.99
C HIS A 34 -2.78 5.76 1.57
N LYS A 35 -3.56 4.70 1.37
CA LYS A 35 -3.75 4.12 0.04
C LYS A 35 -4.39 5.13 -0.91
N THR A 36 -5.42 5.81 -0.44
CA THR A 36 -6.11 6.82 -1.26
C THR A 36 -5.15 7.94 -1.66
N ARG A 37 -4.33 8.35 -0.70
CA ARG A 37 -3.39 9.42 -0.95
C ARG A 37 -2.34 9.03 -1.99
N ILE A 38 -1.81 7.82 -1.87
CA ILE A 38 -0.85 7.31 -2.85
C ILE A 38 -1.50 7.24 -4.23
N MET A 39 -2.72 6.70 -4.30
CA MET A 39 -3.41 6.57 -5.58
C MET A 39 -3.66 7.93 -6.22
N ARG A 40 -4.00 8.91 -5.42
CA ARG A 40 -4.25 10.25 -5.93
C ARG A 40 -2.97 10.87 -6.47
N GLU A 41 -1.89 10.76 -5.72
CA GLU A 41 -0.61 11.34 -6.14
C GLU A 41 -0.08 10.71 -7.42
N LEU A 42 -0.32 9.42 -7.58
CA LEU A 42 0.17 8.67 -8.74
C LEU A 42 -0.86 8.52 -9.84
N ARG A 43 -2.06 9.09 -9.62
CA ARG A 43 -3.16 9.04 -10.59
C ARG A 43 -3.58 7.61 -10.93
N LEU A 44 -3.54 6.75 -9.93
CA LEU A 44 -4.02 5.38 -10.09
C LEU A 44 -5.52 5.35 -9.85
N ARG A 45 -6.22 4.47 -10.55
CA ARG A 45 -7.68 4.47 -10.54
C ARG A 45 -8.31 3.34 -9.75
N SER A 46 -7.55 2.36 -9.34
CA SER A 46 -8.11 1.22 -8.64
C SER A 46 -7.07 0.59 -7.74
N ALA A 47 -7.57 -0.24 -6.82
CA ALA A 47 -6.66 -0.98 -5.95
C ALA A 47 -5.77 -1.92 -6.75
N ALA A 48 -6.30 -2.46 -7.86
CA ALA A 48 -5.50 -3.34 -8.71
C ALA A 48 -4.32 -2.58 -9.32
N GLU A 49 -4.55 -1.34 -9.75
CA GLU A 49 -3.46 -0.52 -10.29
C GLU A 49 -2.43 -0.19 -9.22
N LEU A 50 -2.89 0.05 -8.00
CA LEU A 50 -1.99 0.31 -6.89
C LEU A 50 -1.08 -0.90 -6.64
N THR A 51 -1.66 -2.09 -6.64
CA THR A 51 -0.89 -3.32 -6.44
C THR A 51 0.13 -3.50 -7.56
N LYS A 52 -0.27 -3.29 -8.81
CA LYS A 52 0.64 -3.39 -9.93
C LYS A 52 1.79 -2.40 -9.81
N TYR A 53 1.46 -1.17 -9.42
CA TYR A 53 2.49 -0.15 -9.24
C TYR A 53 3.49 -0.58 -8.16
N ALA A 54 2.97 -1.05 -7.02
CA ALA A 54 3.83 -1.44 -5.91
C ALA A 54 4.77 -2.56 -6.31
N ILE A 55 4.27 -3.53 -7.06
CA ILE A 55 5.10 -4.64 -7.52
C ILE A 55 6.15 -4.16 -8.52
N SER A 56 5.74 -3.29 -9.45
CA SER A 56 6.66 -2.83 -10.48
C SER A 56 7.79 -1.97 -9.91
N GLU A 57 7.56 -1.35 -8.74
CA GLU A 57 8.60 -0.57 -8.09
C GLU A 57 9.57 -1.44 -7.30
N GLY A 58 9.39 -2.75 -7.35
CA GLY A 58 10.31 -3.66 -6.70
C GLY A 58 10.24 -3.64 -5.19
N LEU A 59 9.12 -3.20 -4.65
CA LEU A 59 8.96 -3.12 -3.20
C LEU A 59 8.75 -4.48 -2.57
N THR A 60 8.31 -5.43 -3.36
CA THR A 60 8.25 -6.80 -2.93
C THR A 60 9.64 -7.33 -3.08
N THR A 61 10.30 -7.48 -2.04
CA THR A 61 11.65 -7.94 -2.13
C THR A 61 11.67 -9.41 -2.24
N ILE A 62 12.16 -9.84 -3.31
CA ILE A 62 12.29 -11.23 -3.50
C ILE A 62 13.71 -11.53 -3.63
N HIS A 63 14.31 -11.88 -2.67
CA HIS A 63 15.71 -12.19 -2.77
C HIS A 63 15.99 -13.44 -2.03
#